data_c711b0812a0fd7974feef66240981c6b
#
_entry.id   c711b0812a0fd7974feef66240981c6b
#
_cell.length_a   1.000
_cell.length_b   1.000
_cell.length_c   1.000
_cell.angle_alpha   90.00
_cell.angle_beta   90.00
_cell.angle_gamma   90.00
#
_symmetry.space_group_name_H-M   'P 1'
#
loop_
_entity.id
_entity.type
_entity.pdbx_description
1 polymer ?
#
loop_
_entity_poly.entity_id
_entity_poly.type
_entity_poly.pdbx_seq_one_letter_code
_entity_poly.pdbx_strand_id
1 'polypeptide(L)'
;MIRRQCSQSPQDDPVQRPDRSRHATTKQGSLRQGHVIVKKIYNNNVLLGVNGSGTEMVVNARGIAYGRHRGEIVDASSAQRYVAEGAYRTTAIASLLTNATHTEVRVAQAIVELAREELGTPHARRMMLPILDHLVAAVHRAKQGAVIDFPLEWEVRQLYPDEAELGRRAVEIVDGALGIHLQPEEWVAFSLHFINQRWDSKDVSRTMSMTQTICDVFTELEDLWHVEIDRSSMSASRFVTHLRYLFARASDNKQLSHVDLDIVGLMSDRYAEATLAASQVAEHMSKVIGNDLTKAEINYIALHTTRLYNEVMGMDD
;
A
#
# COMPACT_ATOMS: atom_id res chain seq x y z
N MET A 1 -13.02 -77.98 65.78
CA MET A 1 -12.03 -79.01 65.37
C MET A 1 -11.50 -78.67 64.00
N ILE A 2 -10.19 -78.73 63.89
CA ILE A 2 -9.35 -78.69 62.68
C ILE A 2 -9.17 -77.32 61.98
N ARG A 3 -8.01 -76.72 62.27
CA ARG A 3 -7.32 -75.67 61.54
C ARG A 3 -6.86 -76.20 60.18
N ARG A 4 -6.99 -75.38 59.14
CA ARG A 4 -6.09 -75.51 58.02
C ARG A 4 -5.47 -74.11 57.69
N GLN A 5 -4.16 -74.08 57.79
CA GLN A 5 -3.29 -73.02 57.30
C GLN A 5 -3.40 -72.97 55.78
N CYS A 6 -3.47 -71.78 55.26
CA CYS A 6 -3.24 -71.54 53.82
C CYS A 6 -2.10 -70.55 53.62
N SER A 7 -1.18 -71.03 52.88
CA SER A 7 0.08 -70.46 52.45
C SER A 7 0.00 -69.10 51.78
N GLN A 8 0.95 -68.23 52.13
CA GLN A 8 1.24 -66.97 51.44
C GLN A 8 1.76 -67.25 50.04
N SER A 9 1.18 -66.55 49.03
CA SER A 9 1.74 -66.39 47.68
C SER A 9 2.46 -65.05 47.59
N PRO A 10 3.48 -64.93 46.74
CA PRO A 10 4.35 -63.76 46.68
C PRO A 10 3.67 -62.55 46.01
N GLN A 11 4.00 -61.36 46.55
CA GLN A 11 3.63 -60.06 45.98
C GLN A 11 4.36 -59.86 44.65
N ASP A 12 3.57 -59.64 43.57
CA ASP A 12 4.06 -59.15 42.29
C ASP A 12 4.34 -57.63 42.41
N ASP A 13 5.56 -57.27 42.17
CA ASP A 13 5.99 -55.87 42.05
C ASP A 13 5.36 -55.24 40.74
N PRO A 14 4.87 -53.98 40.81
CA PRO A 14 4.35 -53.31 39.61
C PRO A 14 5.53 -52.86 38.75
N VAL A 15 5.58 -53.46 37.54
CA VAL A 15 6.44 -53.03 36.45
C VAL A 15 6.22 -51.54 36.15
N GLN A 16 7.20 -50.72 36.44
CA GLN A 16 7.27 -49.30 36.04
C GLN A 16 7.30 -49.20 34.52
N ARG A 17 6.18 -48.72 33.95
CA ARG A 17 6.17 -48.26 32.54
C ARG A 17 6.97 -46.97 32.44
N PRO A 18 7.92 -46.84 31.48
CA PRO A 18 8.65 -45.58 31.29
C PRO A 18 7.70 -44.49 30.81
N ASP A 19 7.69 -43.41 31.57
CA ASP A 19 7.02 -42.15 31.27
C ASP A 19 7.51 -41.60 29.94
N ARG A 20 6.66 -41.63 28.88
CA ARG A 20 6.91 -41.05 27.57
C ARG A 20 6.47 -39.59 27.48
N SER A 21 6.62 -38.83 28.52
CA SER A 21 6.52 -37.37 28.46
C SER A 21 7.91 -36.75 28.26
N ARG A 22 8.60 -37.11 27.19
CA ARG A 22 9.72 -36.28 26.72
C ARG A 22 9.12 -35.06 26.06
N HIS A 23 8.97 -33.99 26.83
CA HIS A 23 8.91 -32.65 26.30
C HIS A 23 10.06 -32.46 25.30
N ALA A 24 9.74 -32.39 24.02
CA ALA A 24 10.67 -31.92 23.01
C ALA A 24 10.92 -30.44 23.26
N THR A 25 11.85 -30.14 24.16
CA THR A 25 12.47 -28.82 24.26
C THR A 25 13.24 -28.63 22.96
N THR A 26 12.63 -27.98 22.00
CA THR A 26 13.25 -27.58 20.73
C THR A 26 14.45 -26.69 21.08
N LYS A 27 15.66 -27.24 20.98
CA LYS A 27 16.88 -26.45 21.00
C LYS A 27 16.76 -25.37 19.95
N GLN A 28 16.55 -24.13 20.36
CA GLN A 28 16.79 -22.93 19.54
C GLN A 28 18.30 -22.82 19.27
N GLY A 29 18.83 -23.77 18.49
CA GLY A 29 20.12 -23.61 17.85
C GLY A 29 19.98 -22.51 16.79
N SER A 30 20.89 -21.56 16.72
CA SER A 30 20.90 -20.46 15.78
C SER A 30 20.64 -20.98 14.38
N LEU A 31 19.43 -20.74 13.86
CA LEU A 31 19.09 -21.00 12.46
C LEU A 31 20.05 -20.21 11.59
N ARG A 32 20.62 -20.85 10.57
CA ARG A 32 21.44 -20.14 9.57
C ARG A 32 20.61 -19.05 8.91
N GLN A 33 21.27 -17.96 8.55
CA GLN A 33 20.63 -16.86 7.84
C GLN A 33 19.93 -17.40 6.57
N GLY A 34 18.66 -17.06 6.35
CA GLY A 34 17.88 -17.57 5.23
C GLY A 34 17.05 -18.83 5.50
N HIS A 35 17.23 -19.50 6.63
CA HIS A 35 16.42 -20.67 7.00
C HIS A 35 15.20 -20.28 7.82
N VAL A 36 14.13 -21.04 7.67
CA VAL A 36 12.88 -20.88 8.44
C VAL A 36 12.40 -22.22 8.97
N ILE A 37 11.76 -22.21 10.13
CA ILE A 37 11.02 -23.35 10.67
C ILE A 37 9.60 -23.28 10.15
N VAL A 38 9.11 -24.34 9.51
CA VAL A 38 7.75 -24.41 8.97
C VAL A 38 6.72 -24.41 10.11
N LYS A 39 5.84 -23.41 10.13
CA LYS A 39 4.70 -23.34 11.04
C LYS A 39 3.43 -23.88 10.43
N LYS A 40 3.16 -23.53 9.17
CA LYS A 40 1.97 -23.95 8.43
C LYS A 40 2.28 -24.02 6.94
N ILE A 41 1.72 -25.01 6.26
CA ILE A 41 1.77 -25.16 4.80
C ILE A 41 0.42 -24.77 4.26
N TYR A 42 0.39 -23.92 3.23
CA TYR A 42 -0.83 -23.49 2.54
C TYR A 42 -1.02 -24.26 1.22
N ASN A 43 0.03 -24.40 0.44
CA ASN A 43 0.11 -25.23 -0.75
C ASN A 43 1.57 -25.64 -1.03
N ASN A 44 1.87 -26.26 -2.15
CA ASN A 44 3.22 -26.74 -2.50
C ASN A 44 4.27 -25.59 -2.62
N ASN A 45 3.84 -24.34 -2.80
CA ASN A 45 4.70 -23.20 -3.08
C ASN A 45 4.69 -22.15 -1.95
N VAL A 46 3.73 -22.21 -1.03
CA VAL A 46 3.51 -21.21 0.01
C VAL A 46 3.48 -21.86 1.38
N LEU A 47 4.31 -21.38 2.29
CA LEU A 47 4.33 -21.79 3.69
C LEU A 47 4.45 -20.56 4.62
N LEU A 48 4.00 -20.72 5.85
CA LEU A 48 4.32 -19.82 6.96
C LEU A 48 5.53 -20.39 7.69
N GLY A 49 6.57 -19.61 7.81
CA GLY A 49 7.79 -19.94 8.53
C GLY A 49 8.15 -18.93 9.61
N VAL A 50 9.03 -19.33 10.49
CA VAL A 50 9.64 -18.45 11.51
C VAL A 50 11.14 -18.52 11.36
N ASN A 51 11.78 -17.35 11.31
CA ASN A 51 13.23 -17.26 11.22
C ASN A 51 13.91 -17.43 12.60
N GLY A 52 15.24 -17.38 12.64
CA GLY A 52 16.02 -17.51 13.86
C GLY A 52 15.80 -16.40 14.90
N SER A 53 15.26 -15.23 14.51
CA SER A 53 14.89 -14.14 15.41
C SER A 53 13.45 -14.23 15.93
N GLY A 54 12.69 -15.28 15.55
CA GLY A 54 11.31 -15.44 15.96
C GLY A 54 10.29 -14.69 15.08
N THR A 55 10.72 -14.05 14.00
CA THR A 55 9.83 -13.32 13.09
C THR A 55 9.07 -14.29 12.19
N GLU A 56 7.73 -14.18 12.19
CA GLU A 56 6.87 -14.91 11.26
C GLU A 56 6.90 -14.27 9.88
N MET A 57 6.96 -15.11 8.85
CA MET A 57 6.93 -14.67 7.46
C MET A 57 6.24 -15.69 6.55
N VAL A 58 5.54 -15.21 5.56
CA VAL A 58 5.05 -16.04 4.47
C VAL A 58 6.18 -16.20 3.45
N VAL A 59 6.49 -17.43 3.13
CA VAL A 59 7.56 -17.79 2.19
C VAL A 59 6.92 -18.36 0.94
N ASN A 60 7.29 -17.81 -0.23
CA ASN A 60 6.81 -18.24 -1.53
C ASN A 60 7.98 -18.58 -2.44
N ALA A 61 8.03 -19.82 -2.90
CA ALA A 61 8.91 -20.29 -3.97
C ALA A 61 8.34 -21.58 -4.54
N ARG A 62 8.68 -21.87 -5.80
CA ARG A 62 8.24 -23.10 -6.48
C ARG A 62 8.69 -24.34 -5.71
N GLY A 63 7.71 -25.13 -5.25
CA GLY A 63 7.96 -26.41 -4.58
C GLY A 63 8.55 -26.32 -3.17
N ILE A 64 8.67 -25.13 -2.57
CA ILE A 64 9.34 -24.95 -1.26
C ILE A 64 8.66 -25.72 -0.12
N ALA A 65 7.36 -25.93 -0.23
CA ALA A 65 6.54 -26.63 0.76
C ALA A 65 6.22 -28.08 0.36
N TYR A 66 6.64 -28.50 -0.84
CA TYR A 66 6.35 -29.85 -1.35
C TYR A 66 7.00 -30.92 -0.48
N GLY A 67 6.21 -31.86 0.04
CA GLY A 67 6.67 -32.95 0.91
C GLY A 67 7.19 -32.48 2.29
N ARG A 68 6.99 -31.23 2.68
CA ARG A 68 7.44 -30.69 3.96
C ARG A 68 6.37 -30.88 5.05
N HIS A 69 6.83 -30.83 6.31
CA HIS A 69 5.97 -30.96 7.47
C HIS A 69 6.22 -29.82 8.46
N ARG A 70 5.24 -29.57 9.32
CA ARG A 70 5.37 -28.58 10.40
C ARG A 70 6.52 -28.95 11.31
N GLY A 71 7.36 -27.95 11.63
CA GLY A 71 8.56 -28.09 12.48
C GLY A 71 9.84 -28.35 11.71
N GLU A 72 9.79 -28.65 10.40
CA GLU A 72 10.97 -28.81 9.58
C GLU A 72 11.68 -27.48 9.32
N ILE A 73 13.00 -27.54 9.16
CA ILE A 73 13.81 -26.39 8.76
C ILE A 73 13.93 -26.42 7.23
N VAL A 74 13.58 -25.31 6.59
CA VAL A 74 13.63 -25.12 5.16
C VAL A 74 14.58 -23.98 4.82
N ASP A 75 15.42 -24.17 3.82
CA ASP A 75 16.22 -23.08 3.25
C ASP A 75 15.33 -22.19 2.38
N ALA A 76 15.13 -20.96 2.81
CA ALA A 76 14.37 -19.93 2.15
C ALA A 76 15.25 -18.79 1.60
N SER A 77 16.58 -19.03 1.46
CA SER A 77 17.53 -17.99 1.04
C SER A 77 17.20 -17.44 -0.35
N SER A 78 16.77 -18.30 -1.27
CA SER A 78 16.36 -17.94 -2.64
C SER A 78 14.87 -17.69 -2.79
N ALA A 79 14.08 -17.89 -1.72
CA ALA A 79 12.65 -17.69 -1.74
C ALA A 79 12.25 -16.24 -1.45
N GLN A 80 11.08 -15.85 -1.95
CA GLN A 80 10.44 -14.60 -1.56
C GLN A 80 9.88 -14.71 -0.15
N ARG A 81 10.13 -13.71 0.65
CA ARG A 81 9.76 -13.66 2.06
C ARG A 81 8.97 -12.39 2.33
N TYR A 82 7.77 -12.56 2.85
CA TYR A 82 6.84 -11.47 3.17
C TYR A 82 6.58 -11.46 4.67
N VAL A 83 6.96 -10.37 5.31
CA VAL A 83 6.65 -10.11 6.72
C VAL A 83 5.39 -9.24 6.76
N ALA A 84 4.49 -9.53 7.70
CA ALA A 84 3.29 -8.75 7.86
C ALA A 84 3.64 -7.36 8.41
N GLU A 85 3.41 -6.33 7.61
CA GLU A 85 3.59 -4.92 7.98
C GLU A 85 2.34 -4.13 7.57
N GLY A 86 1.96 -3.16 8.39
CA GLY A 86 0.86 -2.25 8.07
C GLY A 86 -0.51 -2.94 7.96
N ALA A 87 -1.20 -2.76 6.83
CA ALA A 87 -2.57 -3.23 6.59
C ALA A 87 -2.68 -4.75 6.37
N TYR A 88 -1.59 -5.41 5.97
CA TYR A 88 -1.64 -6.83 5.62
C TYR A 88 -1.31 -7.72 6.81
N ARG A 89 -2.26 -8.59 7.19
CA ARG A 89 -2.01 -9.68 8.16
C ARG A 89 -1.38 -10.87 7.45
N THR A 90 -0.58 -11.65 8.18
CA THR A 90 0.10 -12.85 7.66
C THR A 90 -0.86 -13.81 6.91
N THR A 91 -2.09 -13.94 7.40
CA THR A 91 -3.12 -14.80 6.77
C THR A 91 -3.61 -14.25 5.43
N ALA A 92 -3.75 -12.93 5.29
CA ALA A 92 -4.14 -12.29 4.04
C ALA A 92 -3.03 -12.44 2.98
N ILE A 93 -1.78 -12.20 3.36
CA ILE A 93 -0.61 -12.42 2.50
C ILE A 93 -0.57 -13.87 2.00
N ALA A 94 -0.75 -14.82 2.91
CA ALA A 94 -0.75 -16.23 2.55
C ALA A 94 -1.91 -16.60 1.61
N SER A 95 -3.11 -16.06 1.84
CA SER A 95 -4.27 -16.27 0.96
C SER A 95 -4.02 -15.72 -0.44
N LEU A 96 -3.52 -14.50 -0.55
CA LEU A 96 -3.18 -13.86 -1.82
C LEU A 96 -2.17 -14.70 -2.61
N LEU A 97 -1.04 -15.06 -1.99
CA LEU A 97 0.01 -15.85 -2.62
C LEU A 97 -0.44 -17.29 -2.95
N THR A 98 -1.42 -17.84 -2.23
CA THR A 98 -1.96 -19.17 -2.50
C THR A 98 -2.87 -19.16 -3.72
N ASN A 99 -3.61 -18.07 -3.93
CA ASN A 99 -4.55 -17.90 -5.04
C ASN A 99 -3.86 -17.41 -6.32
N ALA A 100 -2.76 -16.68 -6.20
CA ALA A 100 -1.98 -16.21 -7.34
C ALA A 100 -1.19 -17.36 -7.99
N THR A 101 -1.16 -17.37 -9.31
CA THR A 101 -0.27 -18.25 -10.09
C THR A 101 1.18 -17.76 -10.01
N HIS A 102 2.13 -18.65 -10.26
CA HIS A 102 3.55 -18.28 -10.33
C HIS A 102 3.81 -17.20 -11.39
N THR A 103 3.09 -17.24 -12.51
CA THR A 103 3.23 -16.24 -13.58
C THR A 103 2.73 -14.88 -13.12
N GLU A 104 1.58 -14.80 -12.44
CA GLU A 104 1.05 -13.54 -11.88
C GLU A 104 2.02 -12.93 -10.86
N VAL A 105 2.62 -13.74 -9.98
CA VAL A 105 3.64 -13.25 -9.05
C VAL A 105 4.85 -12.67 -9.78
N ARG A 106 5.32 -13.32 -10.86
CA ARG A 106 6.44 -12.81 -11.67
C ARG A 106 6.08 -11.52 -12.42
N VAL A 107 4.85 -11.43 -12.93
CA VAL A 107 4.35 -10.23 -13.60
C VAL A 107 4.28 -9.06 -12.61
N ALA A 108 3.71 -9.27 -11.43
CA ALA A 108 3.70 -8.26 -10.38
C ALA A 108 5.12 -7.79 -10.00
N GLN A 109 6.10 -8.71 -9.95
CA GLN A 109 7.51 -8.34 -9.72
C GLN A 109 8.08 -7.48 -10.84
N ALA A 110 7.80 -7.81 -12.11
CA ALA A 110 8.26 -7.03 -13.25
C ALA A 110 7.68 -5.61 -13.21
N ILE A 111 6.40 -5.46 -12.85
CA ILE A 111 5.74 -4.15 -12.70
C ILE A 111 6.39 -3.35 -11.55
N VAL A 112 6.66 -3.98 -10.42
CA VAL A 112 7.31 -3.31 -9.27
C VAL A 112 8.73 -2.88 -9.61
N GLU A 113 9.47 -3.71 -10.37
CA GLU A 113 10.83 -3.38 -10.79
C GLU A 113 10.82 -2.21 -11.79
N LEU A 114 9.91 -2.22 -12.76
CA LEU A 114 9.70 -1.11 -13.67
C LEU A 114 9.42 0.20 -12.92
N ALA A 115 8.51 0.17 -11.94
CA ALA A 115 8.20 1.33 -11.11
C ALA A 115 9.41 1.79 -10.27
N ARG A 116 10.23 0.87 -9.79
CA ARG A 116 11.47 1.19 -9.06
C ARG A 116 12.47 1.95 -9.94
N GLU A 117 12.62 1.52 -11.17
CA GLU A 117 13.57 2.11 -12.12
C GLU A 117 13.13 3.49 -12.59
N GLU A 118 11.86 3.64 -12.96
CA GLU A 118 11.34 4.87 -13.56
C GLU A 118 11.03 5.96 -12.51
N LEU A 119 10.47 5.59 -11.36
CA LEU A 119 10.10 6.56 -10.33
C LEU A 119 11.18 6.78 -9.27
N GLY A 120 12.27 6.01 -9.32
CA GLY A 120 13.37 6.14 -8.36
C GLY A 120 12.96 5.88 -6.89
N THR A 121 11.88 5.10 -6.67
CA THR A 121 11.31 4.91 -5.33
C THR A 121 12.11 3.89 -4.52
N PRO A 122 12.75 4.27 -3.40
CA PRO A 122 13.58 3.36 -2.61
C PRO A 122 12.78 2.24 -1.95
N HIS A 123 11.47 2.40 -1.80
CA HIS A 123 10.58 1.46 -1.13
C HIS A 123 9.65 0.69 -2.09
N ALA A 124 10.01 0.60 -3.37
CA ALA A 124 9.19 -0.09 -4.39
C ALA A 124 8.72 -1.50 -3.98
N ARG A 125 9.51 -2.22 -3.18
CA ARG A 125 9.13 -3.55 -2.67
C ARG A 125 7.82 -3.56 -1.85
N ARG A 126 7.42 -2.43 -1.25
CA ARG A 126 6.16 -2.32 -0.52
C ARG A 126 4.94 -2.38 -1.45
N MET A 127 5.12 -2.06 -2.74
CA MET A 127 4.07 -2.18 -3.75
C MET A 127 3.77 -3.62 -4.15
N MET A 128 4.63 -4.58 -3.82
CA MET A 128 4.52 -5.96 -4.32
C MET A 128 3.17 -6.60 -4.00
N LEU A 129 2.70 -6.50 -2.77
CA LEU A 129 1.42 -7.09 -2.36
C LEU A 129 0.23 -6.33 -2.93
N PRO A 130 0.15 -4.98 -2.84
CA PRO A 130 -0.91 -4.20 -3.49
C PRO A 130 -1.01 -4.44 -5.00
N ILE A 131 0.12 -4.45 -5.71
CA ILE A 131 0.14 -4.70 -7.16
C ILE A 131 -0.30 -6.13 -7.48
N LEU A 132 0.16 -7.13 -6.72
CA LEU A 132 -0.26 -8.52 -6.92
C LEU A 132 -1.76 -8.71 -6.65
N ASP A 133 -2.27 -8.10 -5.59
CA ASP A 133 -3.70 -8.18 -5.23
C ASP A 133 -4.57 -7.57 -6.34
N HIS A 134 -4.20 -6.37 -6.80
CA HIS A 134 -4.88 -5.74 -7.92
C HIS A 134 -4.79 -6.57 -9.21
N LEU A 135 -3.59 -7.06 -9.56
CA LEU A 135 -3.36 -7.89 -10.74
C LEU A 135 -4.24 -9.14 -10.75
N VAL A 136 -4.28 -9.90 -9.64
CA VAL A 136 -5.11 -11.10 -9.52
C VAL A 136 -6.59 -10.77 -9.69
N ALA A 137 -7.05 -9.66 -9.09
CA ALA A 137 -8.42 -9.19 -9.24
C ALA A 137 -8.75 -8.76 -10.68
N ALA A 138 -7.85 -8.01 -11.35
CA ALA A 138 -8.01 -7.57 -12.73
C ALA A 138 -8.05 -8.75 -13.71
N VAL A 139 -7.13 -9.71 -13.55
CA VAL A 139 -7.11 -10.96 -14.34
C VAL A 139 -8.40 -11.74 -14.15
N HIS A 140 -8.91 -11.82 -12.93
CA HIS A 140 -10.16 -12.50 -12.64
C HIS A 140 -11.35 -11.81 -13.34
N ARG A 141 -11.45 -10.46 -13.27
CA ARG A 141 -12.46 -9.69 -13.99
C ARG A 141 -12.39 -9.90 -15.49
N ALA A 142 -11.20 -9.80 -16.08
CA ALA A 142 -11.00 -10.00 -17.52
C ALA A 142 -11.48 -11.39 -17.99
N LYS A 143 -11.18 -12.44 -17.23
CA LYS A 143 -11.66 -13.81 -17.52
C LYS A 143 -13.17 -13.97 -17.43
N GLN A 144 -13.83 -13.15 -16.61
CA GLN A 144 -15.28 -13.15 -16.46
C GLN A 144 -16.00 -12.18 -17.41
N GLY A 145 -15.26 -11.36 -18.17
CA GLY A 145 -15.82 -10.28 -18.99
C GLY A 145 -16.49 -9.18 -18.15
N ALA A 146 -16.10 -9.05 -16.88
CA ALA A 146 -16.62 -8.00 -16.01
C ALA A 146 -15.92 -6.67 -16.27
N VAL A 147 -16.71 -5.61 -16.42
CA VAL A 147 -16.24 -4.24 -16.64
C VAL A 147 -16.52 -3.43 -15.39
N ILE A 148 -15.58 -2.57 -15.01
CA ILE A 148 -15.72 -1.63 -13.90
C ILE A 148 -15.44 -0.21 -14.38
N ASP A 149 -16.01 0.77 -13.69
CA ASP A 149 -15.74 2.19 -13.95
C ASP A 149 -14.47 2.65 -13.22
N PHE A 150 -13.73 3.55 -13.88
CA PHE A 150 -12.53 4.20 -13.34
C PHE A 150 -12.78 5.72 -13.27
N PRO A 151 -13.46 6.21 -12.25
CA PRO A 151 -13.93 7.59 -12.20
C PRO A 151 -12.81 8.63 -12.14
N LEU A 152 -11.56 8.23 -11.80
CA LEU A 152 -10.41 9.12 -11.70
C LEU A 152 -9.49 9.07 -12.93
N GLU A 153 -9.96 8.55 -14.07
CA GLU A 153 -9.13 8.41 -15.27
C GLU A 153 -8.58 9.77 -15.74
N TRP A 154 -9.45 10.77 -15.82
CA TRP A 154 -9.06 12.11 -16.26
C TRP A 154 -8.10 12.77 -15.28
N GLU A 155 -8.39 12.70 -13.98
CA GLU A 155 -7.60 13.27 -12.90
C GLU A 155 -6.19 12.67 -12.83
N VAL A 156 -6.10 11.36 -12.88
CA VAL A 156 -4.81 10.67 -12.86
C VAL A 156 -3.97 11.06 -14.08
N ARG A 157 -4.60 11.16 -15.27
CA ARG A 157 -3.93 11.57 -16.49
C ARG A 157 -3.37 12.99 -16.41
N GLN A 158 -4.12 13.92 -15.81
CA GLN A 158 -3.73 15.33 -15.72
C GLN A 158 -2.73 15.60 -14.62
N LEU A 159 -2.94 15.02 -13.45
CA LEU A 159 -2.13 15.33 -12.27
C LEU A 159 -0.87 14.47 -12.12
N TYR A 160 -0.84 13.30 -12.78
CA TYR A 160 0.20 12.27 -12.59
C TYR A 160 0.60 11.62 -13.93
N PRO A 161 1.04 12.42 -14.93
CA PRO A 161 1.30 11.92 -16.28
C PRO A 161 2.35 10.80 -16.29
N ASP A 162 3.39 10.87 -15.44
CA ASP A 162 4.46 9.86 -15.38
C ASP A 162 3.92 8.53 -14.83
N GLU A 163 3.16 8.59 -13.75
CA GLU A 163 2.53 7.41 -13.16
C GLU A 163 1.42 6.84 -14.06
N ALA A 164 0.73 7.70 -14.82
CA ALA A 164 -0.26 7.28 -15.82
C ALA A 164 0.38 6.49 -16.95
N GLU A 165 1.51 6.96 -17.47
CA GLU A 165 2.27 6.25 -18.52
C GLU A 165 2.80 4.90 -17.98
N LEU A 166 3.33 4.92 -16.77
CA LEU A 166 3.78 3.69 -16.11
C LEU A 166 2.63 2.68 -15.90
N GLY A 167 1.43 3.17 -15.57
CA GLY A 167 0.22 2.35 -15.46
C GLY A 167 -0.15 1.67 -16.78
N ARG A 168 -0.07 2.38 -17.92
CA ARG A 168 -0.32 1.80 -19.26
C ARG A 168 0.69 0.70 -19.56
N ARG A 169 1.97 0.94 -19.32
CA ARG A 169 3.02 -0.06 -19.49
C ARG A 169 2.81 -1.28 -18.58
N ALA A 170 2.27 -1.09 -17.37
CA ALA A 170 1.92 -2.21 -16.50
C ALA A 170 0.81 -3.09 -17.13
N VAL A 171 -0.22 -2.50 -17.72
CA VAL A 171 -1.27 -3.25 -18.47
C VAL A 171 -0.66 -4.03 -19.64
N GLU A 172 0.22 -3.41 -20.45
CA GLU A 172 0.90 -4.07 -21.56
C GLU A 172 1.75 -5.28 -21.10
N ILE A 173 2.45 -5.13 -19.97
CA ILE A 173 3.21 -6.24 -19.37
C ILE A 173 2.30 -7.41 -18.98
N VAL A 174 1.14 -7.11 -18.37
CA VAL A 174 0.15 -8.12 -17.99
C VAL A 174 -0.38 -8.84 -19.21
N ASP A 175 -0.85 -8.09 -20.19
CA ASP A 175 -1.44 -8.63 -21.44
C ASP A 175 -0.45 -9.52 -22.18
N GLY A 176 0.78 -9.04 -22.37
CA GLY A 176 1.84 -9.78 -23.05
C GLY A 176 2.30 -11.04 -22.30
N ALA A 177 2.40 -10.99 -20.98
CA ALA A 177 2.91 -12.09 -20.17
C ALA A 177 1.86 -13.18 -19.88
N LEU A 178 0.57 -12.81 -19.78
CA LEU A 178 -0.51 -13.74 -19.45
C LEU A 178 -1.34 -14.15 -20.66
N GLY A 179 -1.16 -13.47 -21.82
CA GLY A 179 -1.96 -13.75 -23.04
C GLY A 179 -3.44 -13.44 -22.86
N ILE A 180 -3.76 -12.43 -22.05
CA ILE A 180 -5.12 -11.93 -21.78
C ILE A 180 -5.18 -10.45 -22.14
N HIS A 181 -6.39 -9.93 -22.28
CA HIS A 181 -6.60 -8.49 -22.46
C HIS A 181 -7.34 -7.95 -21.24
N LEU A 182 -6.66 -7.14 -20.44
CA LEU A 182 -7.30 -6.40 -19.37
C LEU A 182 -8.20 -5.31 -19.96
N GLN A 183 -9.13 -4.81 -19.15
CA GLN A 183 -9.85 -3.59 -19.49
C GLN A 183 -8.80 -2.46 -19.63
N PRO A 184 -8.81 -1.68 -20.75
CA PRO A 184 -7.75 -0.69 -20.98
C PRO A 184 -7.56 0.28 -19.80
N GLU A 185 -8.64 0.69 -19.15
CA GLU A 185 -8.65 1.65 -18.05
C GLU A 185 -8.04 1.10 -16.73
N GLU A 186 -7.69 -0.18 -16.67
CA GLU A 186 -6.99 -0.76 -15.49
C GLU A 186 -5.64 -0.05 -15.21
N TRP A 187 -5.09 0.68 -16.18
CA TRP A 187 -3.92 1.52 -15.98
C TRP A 187 -4.14 2.56 -14.86
N VAL A 188 -5.36 3.05 -14.67
CA VAL A 188 -5.69 4.03 -13.61
C VAL A 188 -5.40 3.44 -12.24
N ALA A 189 -5.86 2.21 -12.00
CA ALA A 189 -5.64 1.54 -10.72
C ALA A 189 -4.16 1.23 -10.46
N PHE A 190 -3.40 0.77 -11.48
CA PHE A 190 -1.95 0.61 -11.34
C PHE A 190 -1.28 1.95 -11.01
N SER A 191 -1.66 3.03 -11.71
CA SER A 191 -1.13 4.37 -11.44
C SER A 191 -1.38 4.82 -10.01
N LEU A 192 -2.59 4.59 -9.47
CA LEU A 192 -2.93 4.93 -8.09
C LEU A 192 -2.05 4.20 -7.07
N HIS A 193 -1.64 2.95 -7.34
CA HIS A 193 -0.67 2.25 -6.51
C HIS A 193 0.72 2.90 -6.55
N PHE A 194 1.17 3.37 -7.73
CA PHE A 194 2.44 4.07 -7.88
C PHE A 194 2.43 5.43 -7.17
N ILE A 195 1.37 6.21 -7.36
CA ILE A 195 1.13 7.49 -6.68
C ILE A 195 1.15 7.29 -5.16
N ASN A 196 0.41 6.29 -4.67
CA ASN A 196 0.34 5.95 -3.26
C ASN A 196 1.73 5.68 -2.66
N GLN A 197 2.57 4.94 -3.37
CA GLN A 197 3.94 4.63 -2.93
C GLN A 197 4.85 5.85 -2.93
N ARG A 198 4.75 6.71 -3.94
CA ARG A 198 5.57 7.93 -4.04
C ARG A 198 5.34 8.89 -2.87
N TRP A 199 4.11 8.92 -2.38
CA TRP A 199 3.71 9.81 -1.29
C TRP A 199 3.70 9.13 0.10
N ASP A 200 4.28 7.91 0.21
CA ASP A 200 4.30 7.09 1.44
C ASP A 200 2.92 6.98 2.12
N SER A 201 1.86 7.01 1.30
CA SER A 201 0.49 6.84 1.78
C SER A 201 0.22 5.38 2.15
N LYS A 202 -0.48 5.18 3.24
CA LYS A 202 -0.75 3.82 3.76
C LYS A 202 -1.99 3.17 3.11
N ASP A 203 -2.77 3.96 2.37
CA ASP A 203 -4.05 3.52 1.82
C ASP A 203 -4.31 4.18 0.46
N VAL A 204 -4.63 3.38 -0.54
CA VAL A 204 -5.01 3.85 -1.89
C VAL A 204 -6.31 4.68 -1.84
N SER A 205 -7.24 4.34 -0.95
CA SER A 205 -8.47 5.13 -0.77
C SER A 205 -8.17 6.57 -0.39
N ARG A 206 -7.13 6.78 0.43
CA ARG A 206 -6.67 8.12 0.80
C ARG A 206 -6.07 8.86 -0.40
N THR A 207 -5.31 8.16 -1.25
CA THR A 207 -4.77 8.72 -2.49
C THR A 207 -5.89 9.10 -3.47
N MET A 208 -6.92 8.25 -3.59
CA MET A 208 -8.11 8.56 -4.39
C MET A 208 -8.84 9.80 -3.87
N SER A 209 -9.10 9.86 -2.55
CA SER A 209 -9.76 11.02 -1.92
C SER A 209 -8.96 12.30 -2.11
N MET A 210 -7.64 12.26 -1.92
CA MET A 210 -6.76 13.40 -2.17
C MET A 210 -6.78 13.85 -3.63
N THR A 211 -6.74 12.91 -4.58
CA THR A 211 -6.78 13.22 -6.01
C THR A 211 -8.09 13.89 -6.39
N GLN A 212 -9.22 13.33 -5.95
CA GLN A 212 -10.53 13.93 -6.17
C GLN A 212 -10.62 15.32 -5.58
N THR A 213 -10.22 15.50 -4.31
CA THR A 213 -10.24 16.81 -3.63
C THR A 213 -9.43 17.87 -4.39
N ILE A 214 -8.26 17.52 -4.92
CA ILE A 214 -7.45 18.45 -5.70
C ILE A 214 -8.19 18.87 -6.97
N CYS A 215 -8.87 17.97 -7.64
CA CYS A 215 -9.64 18.29 -8.84
C CYS A 215 -10.86 19.15 -8.52
N ASP A 216 -11.57 18.85 -7.45
CA ASP A 216 -12.70 19.66 -6.97
C ASP A 216 -12.25 21.10 -6.68
N VAL A 217 -11.09 21.26 -6.03
CA VAL A 217 -10.49 22.59 -5.79
C VAL A 217 -10.20 23.35 -7.09
N PHE A 218 -9.65 22.70 -8.12
CA PHE A 218 -9.44 23.37 -9.41
C PHE A 218 -10.76 23.78 -10.05
N THR A 219 -11.76 22.92 -10.03
CA THR A 219 -13.09 23.23 -10.56
C THR A 219 -13.72 24.41 -9.83
N GLU A 220 -13.63 24.47 -8.49
CA GLU A 220 -14.11 25.62 -7.71
C GLU A 220 -13.39 26.92 -8.07
N LEU A 221 -12.07 26.87 -8.32
CA LEU A 221 -11.29 28.03 -8.75
C LEU A 221 -11.66 28.48 -10.17
N GLU A 222 -11.85 27.54 -11.10
CA GLU A 222 -12.30 27.81 -12.46
C GLU A 222 -13.68 28.46 -12.51
N ASP A 223 -14.62 27.94 -11.67
CA ASP A 223 -15.96 28.51 -11.53
C ASP A 223 -15.94 29.92 -10.91
N LEU A 224 -15.11 30.12 -9.88
CA LEU A 224 -15.00 31.40 -9.19
C LEU A 224 -14.40 32.50 -10.05
N TRP A 225 -13.37 32.16 -10.82
CA TRP A 225 -12.63 33.11 -11.66
C TRP A 225 -13.16 33.20 -13.10
N HIS A 226 -14.10 32.32 -13.49
CA HIS A 226 -14.68 32.20 -14.82
C HIS A 226 -13.62 32.01 -15.92
N VAL A 227 -12.61 31.19 -15.64
CA VAL A 227 -11.49 30.89 -16.53
C VAL A 227 -11.16 29.41 -16.49
N GLU A 228 -10.53 28.91 -17.54
CA GLU A 228 -9.95 27.57 -17.56
C GLU A 228 -8.49 27.65 -17.09
N ILE A 229 -8.09 26.78 -16.16
CA ILE A 229 -6.76 26.76 -15.59
C ILE A 229 -5.92 25.70 -16.31
N ASP A 230 -4.80 26.13 -16.92
CA ASP A 230 -3.81 25.18 -17.45
C ASP A 230 -3.15 24.40 -16.30
N ARG A 231 -3.62 23.19 -16.08
CA ARG A 231 -3.12 22.31 -15.01
C ARG A 231 -1.70 21.80 -15.27
N SER A 232 -1.14 21.99 -16.49
CA SER A 232 0.25 21.69 -16.81
C SER A 232 1.20 22.85 -16.49
N SER A 233 0.67 24.00 -16.12
CA SER A 233 1.47 25.19 -15.79
C SER A 233 2.33 24.99 -14.56
N MET A 234 3.37 25.81 -14.44
CA MET A 234 4.29 25.76 -13.30
C MET A 234 3.58 26.11 -11.98
N SER A 235 2.68 27.10 -11.98
CA SER A 235 1.94 27.53 -10.80
C SER A 235 0.91 26.46 -10.38
N ALA A 236 0.19 25.88 -11.35
CA ALA A 236 -0.73 24.76 -11.07
C ALA A 236 0.02 23.55 -10.48
N SER A 237 1.15 23.17 -11.05
CA SER A 237 1.98 22.06 -10.57
C SER A 237 2.49 22.29 -9.13
N ARG A 238 2.91 23.52 -8.81
CA ARG A 238 3.32 23.90 -7.45
C ARG A 238 2.14 23.89 -6.48
N PHE A 239 0.98 24.38 -6.91
CA PHE A 239 -0.23 24.38 -6.10
C PHE A 239 -0.69 22.94 -5.77
N VAL A 240 -0.76 22.06 -6.77
CA VAL A 240 -1.04 20.62 -6.58
C VAL A 240 -0.08 20.01 -5.56
N THR A 241 1.23 20.25 -5.73
CA THR A 241 2.25 19.72 -4.81
C THR A 241 2.01 20.20 -3.38
N HIS A 242 1.68 21.48 -3.21
CA HIS A 242 1.39 22.06 -1.91
C HIS A 242 0.13 21.42 -1.28
N LEU A 243 -0.98 21.30 -2.03
CA LEU A 243 -2.22 20.69 -1.54
C LEU A 243 -2.00 19.23 -1.10
N ARG A 244 -1.17 18.47 -1.82
CA ARG A 244 -0.82 17.08 -1.43
C ARG A 244 -0.09 17.04 -0.09
N TYR A 245 0.92 17.88 0.10
CA TYR A 245 1.66 17.94 1.37
C TYR A 245 0.77 18.40 2.52
N LEU A 246 -0.10 19.38 2.27
CA LEU A 246 -1.08 19.84 3.23
C LEU A 246 -2.03 18.69 3.62
N PHE A 247 -2.61 17.99 2.64
CA PHE A 247 -3.50 16.85 2.88
C PHE A 247 -2.82 15.77 3.72
N ALA A 248 -1.56 15.44 3.38
CA ALA A 248 -0.78 14.45 4.13
C ALA A 248 -0.54 14.90 5.58
N ARG A 249 -0.06 16.15 5.79
CA ARG A 249 0.21 16.68 7.14
C ARG A 249 -1.06 16.78 7.98
N ALA A 250 -2.12 17.33 7.40
CA ALA A 250 -3.37 17.55 8.12
C ALA A 250 -4.04 16.24 8.52
N SER A 251 -4.04 15.24 7.64
CA SER A 251 -4.56 13.91 7.95
C SER A 251 -3.74 13.15 9.01
N ASP A 252 -2.45 13.48 9.16
CA ASP A 252 -1.58 12.89 10.18
C ASP A 252 -1.50 13.76 11.47
N ASN A 253 -2.32 14.82 11.58
CA ASN A 253 -2.29 15.81 12.66
C ASN A 253 -0.90 16.48 12.84
N LYS A 254 -0.19 16.72 11.73
CA LYS A 254 1.14 17.32 11.67
C LYS A 254 1.16 18.64 10.90
N GLN A 255 0.08 19.40 11.00
CA GLN A 255 -0.04 20.70 10.34
C GLN A 255 1.06 21.66 10.80
N LEU A 256 1.41 22.60 9.93
CA LEU A 256 2.33 23.67 10.27
C LEU A 256 1.77 24.53 11.42
N SER A 257 2.55 24.76 12.46
CA SER A 257 2.06 25.36 13.70
C SER A 257 2.43 26.85 13.89
N HIS A 258 3.41 27.37 13.16
CA HIS A 258 3.88 28.76 13.32
C HIS A 258 4.10 29.46 11.99
N VAL A 259 3.36 30.56 11.79
CA VAL A 259 3.74 31.67 10.91
C VAL A 259 3.32 32.94 11.64
N ASP A 260 4.29 33.77 12.00
CA ASP A 260 4.06 35.06 12.66
C ASP A 260 3.48 36.13 11.69
N LEU A 261 3.35 35.82 10.41
CA LEU A 261 2.90 36.73 9.37
C LEU A 261 1.45 36.41 8.97
N ASP A 262 0.59 37.41 8.97
CA ASP A 262 -0.75 37.32 8.42
C ASP A 262 -0.72 37.64 6.92
N ILE A 263 -0.34 36.64 6.12
CA ILE A 263 -0.21 36.78 4.65
C ILE A 263 -1.60 37.06 4.04
N VAL A 264 -2.64 36.41 4.51
CA VAL A 264 -4.01 36.61 4.04
C VAL A 264 -4.43 38.08 4.25
N GLY A 265 -4.19 38.64 5.44
CA GLY A 265 -4.50 40.05 5.74
C GLY A 265 -3.69 41.03 4.88
N LEU A 266 -2.41 40.74 4.66
CA LEU A 266 -1.55 41.60 3.83
C LEU A 266 -1.91 41.56 2.33
N MET A 267 -2.48 40.48 1.85
CA MET A 267 -2.82 40.27 0.43
C MET A 267 -4.26 40.68 0.11
N SER A 268 -5.13 40.78 1.11
CA SER A 268 -6.58 41.02 0.92
C SER A 268 -6.90 42.32 0.15
N ASP A 269 -6.11 43.37 0.36
CA ASP A 269 -6.36 44.69 -0.29
C ASP A 269 -5.98 44.67 -1.78
N ARG A 270 -4.95 43.91 -2.16
CA ARG A 270 -4.44 43.90 -3.54
C ARG A 270 -4.98 42.70 -4.37
N TYR A 271 -5.27 41.60 -3.71
CA TYR A 271 -5.65 40.33 -4.32
C TYR A 271 -6.93 39.77 -3.68
N ALA A 272 -7.96 40.58 -3.58
CA ALA A 272 -9.22 40.22 -2.90
C ALA A 272 -9.83 38.93 -3.43
N GLU A 273 -9.87 38.74 -4.77
CA GLU A 273 -10.42 37.52 -5.41
C GLU A 273 -9.59 36.27 -5.11
N ALA A 274 -8.26 36.37 -5.20
CA ALA A 274 -7.37 35.26 -4.85
C ALA A 274 -7.43 34.90 -3.36
N THR A 275 -7.62 35.90 -2.49
CA THR A 275 -7.78 35.69 -1.04
C THR A 275 -9.10 35.05 -0.70
N LEU A 276 -10.19 35.45 -1.37
CA LEU A 276 -11.50 34.80 -1.24
C LEU A 276 -11.40 33.33 -1.69
N ALA A 277 -10.79 33.07 -2.84
CA ALA A 277 -10.56 31.74 -3.35
C ALA A 277 -9.74 30.87 -2.38
N ALA A 278 -8.69 31.43 -1.79
CA ALA A 278 -7.89 30.72 -0.79
C ALA A 278 -8.72 30.31 0.45
N SER A 279 -9.63 31.17 0.87
CA SER A 279 -10.52 30.89 2.01
C SER A 279 -11.51 29.76 1.68
N GLN A 280 -12.06 29.73 0.47
CA GLN A 280 -12.94 28.66 -0.01
C GLN A 280 -12.20 27.33 -0.11
N VAL A 281 -11.00 27.32 -0.71
CA VAL A 281 -10.13 26.14 -0.77
C VAL A 281 -9.81 25.63 0.63
N ALA A 282 -9.49 26.51 1.58
CA ALA A 282 -9.21 26.12 2.97
C ALA A 282 -10.42 25.48 3.65
N GLU A 283 -11.62 26.02 3.42
CA GLU A 283 -12.87 25.46 3.94
C GLU A 283 -13.16 24.08 3.33
N HIS A 284 -13.02 23.93 2.01
CA HIS A 284 -13.18 22.65 1.31
C HIS A 284 -12.23 21.60 1.87
N MET A 285 -10.94 21.92 1.94
CA MET A 285 -9.90 21.03 2.48
C MET A 285 -10.21 20.63 3.93
N SER A 286 -10.62 21.57 4.78
CA SER A 286 -11.00 21.30 6.18
C SER A 286 -12.16 20.31 6.27
N LYS A 287 -13.19 20.46 5.43
CA LYS A 287 -14.35 19.54 5.37
C LYS A 287 -13.94 18.12 4.99
N VAL A 288 -13.11 17.99 3.95
CA VAL A 288 -12.67 16.66 3.45
C VAL A 288 -11.75 15.97 4.45
N ILE A 289 -10.83 16.70 5.07
CA ILE A 289 -9.87 16.18 6.04
C ILE A 289 -10.54 15.89 7.39
N GLY A 290 -11.63 16.60 7.70
CA GLY A 290 -12.35 16.49 8.98
C GLY A 290 -11.68 17.24 10.14
N ASN A 291 -10.74 18.14 9.84
CA ASN A 291 -10.02 18.98 10.80
C ASN A 291 -9.86 20.40 10.27
N ASP A 292 -9.94 21.38 11.16
CA ASP A 292 -9.67 22.78 10.81
C ASP A 292 -8.20 22.96 10.41
N LEU A 293 -7.98 23.77 9.37
CA LEU A 293 -6.63 24.13 8.95
C LEU A 293 -6.07 25.23 9.86
N THR A 294 -4.76 25.12 10.15
CA THR A 294 -4.05 26.16 10.88
C THR A 294 -3.87 27.43 10.04
N LYS A 295 -3.69 28.59 10.69
CA LYS A 295 -3.35 29.84 9.99
C LYS A 295 -2.15 29.71 9.06
N ALA A 296 -1.17 28.91 9.44
CA ALA A 296 0.01 28.66 8.64
C ALA A 296 -0.35 27.97 7.32
N GLU A 297 -1.15 26.92 7.35
CA GLU A 297 -1.60 26.22 6.13
C GLU A 297 -2.47 27.12 5.24
N ILE A 298 -3.37 27.92 5.83
CA ILE A 298 -4.20 28.87 5.09
C ILE A 298 -3.34 29.96 4.40
N ASN A 299 -2.32 30.46 5.06
CA ASN A 299 -1.36 31.39 4.46
C ASN A 299 -0.62 30.81 3.26
N TYR A 300 -0.21 29.53 3.34
CA TYR A 300 0.40 28.84 2.19
C TYR A 300 -0.57 28.62 1.04
N ILE A 301 -1.82 28.25 1.33
CA ILE A 301 -2.89 28.20 0.30
C ILE A 301 -2.98 29.56 -0.39
N ALA A 302 -3.10 30.66 0.38
CA ALA A 302 -3.23 32.01 -0.17
C ALA A 302 -2.07 32.41 -1.09
N LEU A 303 -0.84 32.09 -0.73
CA LEU A 303 0.35 32.33 -1.58
C LEU A 303 0.24 31.60 -2.93
N HIS A 304 -0.11 30.34 -2.90
CA HIS A 304 -0.18 29.54 -4.12
C HIS A 304 -1.39 29.89 -4.98
N THR A 305 -2.54 30.16 -4.34
CA THR A 305 -3.74 30.61 -5.04
C THR A 305 -3.52 31.97 -5.72
N THR A 306 -2.80 32.89 -5.06
CA THR A 306 -2.49 34.20 -5.67
C THR A 306 -1.54 34.07 -6.86
N ARG A 307 -0.52 33.20 -6.78
CA ARG A 307 0.36 32.96 -7.93
C ARG A 307 -0.41 32.38 -9.11
N LEU A 308 -1.27 31.40 -8.84
CA LEU A 308 -2.12 30.79 -9.86
C LEU A 308 -3.05 31.82 -10.49
N TYR A 309 -3.69 32.65 -9.66
CA TYR A 309 -4.55 33.75 -10.10
C TYR A 309 -3.82 34.74 -11.01
N ASN A 310 -2.62 35.20 -10.61
CA ASN A 310 -1.83 36.13 -11.42
C ASN A 310 -1.45 35.53 -12.78
N GLU A 311 -1.01 34.28 -12.81
CA GLU A 311 -0.68 33.58 -14.06
C GLU A 311 -1.89 33.49 -14.98
N VAL A 312 -3.03 33.06 -14.45
CA VAL A 312 -4.27 32.87 -15.24
C VAL A 312 -4.84 34.21 -15.73
N MET A 313 -4.73 35.29 -14.93
CA MET A 313 -5.18 36.63 -15.29
C MET A 313 -4.16 37.44 -16.09
N GLY A 314 -2.96 36.85 -16.38
CA GLY A 314 -1.91 37.54 -17.13
C GLY A 314 -1.33 38.73 -16.39
N MET A 315 -1.27 38.65 -15.06
CA MET A 315 -0.77 39.71 -14.18
C MET A 315 0.70 39.52 -13.76
N ASP A 316 1.37 38.49 -14.28
CA ASP A 316 2.79 38.24 -14.08
C ASP A 316 3.59 39.11 -15.07
N ASP A 317 4.09 40.26 -14.58
CA ASP A 317 5.13 41.09 -15.19
C ASP A 317 6.41 41.06 -14.33
#